data_83f54fcb1deb14ce085f64196be41adc
#
_entry.id   83f54fcb1deb14ce085f64196be41adc
#
_cell.length_a   1.000
_cell.length_b   1.000
_cell.length_c   1.000
_cell.angle_alpha   90.00
_cell.angle_beta   90.00
_cell.angle_gamma   90.00
#
_symmetry.space_group_name_H-M   'P 1'
#
loop_
_entity.id
_entity.type
_entity.pdbx_description
1 polymer ?
#
loop_
_entity_poly.entity_id
_entity_poly.type
_entity_poly.pdbx_seq_one_letter_code
_entity_poly.pdbx_strand_id
1 'polypeptide(L)'
;MTDDALDRLIAAEQDERRRIALFLHDGPVQNLAGIALMLDAALHAITTGKLDDAQDVLSSALDRQRATIRELRDLSFALEPVVLRDQGFEPALRELADQIGTSNRIRIDLDVAAAVQAGEAAQVALYTIIRELLDQAIRRGPPQRVAVTMKATADGGLETCVSDDAEPERRRRSFEAIDERVKQLHGTITVDVGDAGTRVVVTLPPYATRR
;
A
#
# COMPACT_ATOMS: atom_id res chain seq x y z
N MET A 1 -35.17 20.69 -7.40
CA MET A 1 -34.14 20.22 -6.44
C MET A 1 -33.31 19.02 -6.95
N THR A 2 -33.68 18.39 -8.03
CA THR A 2 -32.96 17.21 -8.61
C THR A 2 -31.87 17.57 -9.61
N ASP A 3 -31.98 18.68 -10.36
CA ASP A 3 -30.99 19.11 -11.40
C ASP A 3 -29.67 19.58 -10.76
N ASP A 4 -29.71 20.40 -9.73
CA ASP A 4 -28.49 20.93 -9.07
C ASP A 4 -27.67 19.84 -8.35
N ALA A 5 -28.31 18.76 -7.90
CA ALA A 5 -27.62 17.61 -7.31
C ALA A 5 -26.95 16.74 -8.40
N LEU A 6 -27.58 16.59 -9.57
CA LEU A 6 -27.04 15.86 -10.70
C LEU A 6 -25.85 16.61 -11.31
N ASP A 7 -25.96 17.94 -11.48
CA ASP A 7 -24.89 18.78 -11.99
C ASP A 7 -23.64 18.73 -11.09
N ARG A 8 -23.83 18.76 -9.76
CA ARG A 8 -22.70 18.60 -8.79
C ARG A 8 -22.06 17.22 -8.87
N LEU A 9 -22.85 16.16 -9.07
CA LEU A 9 -22.32 14.82 -9.22
C LEU A 9 -21.49 14.67 -10.49
N ILE A 10 -21.98 15.22 -11.61
CA ILE A 10 -21.27 15.21 -12.89
C ILE A 10 -19.98 16.04 -12.81
N ALA A 11 -20.01 17.21 -12.17
CA ALA A 11 -18.83 18.03 -11.97
C ALA A 11 -17.78 17.32 -11.10
N ALA A 12 -18.20 16.68 -10.00
CA ALA A 12 -17.30 15.91 -9.14
C ALA A 12 -16.66 14.72 -9.87
N GLU A 13 -17.42 14.01 -10.73
CA GLU A 13 -16.90 12.93 -11.56
C GLU A 13 -15.87 13.42 -12.58
N GLN A 14 -16.14 14.57 -13.22
CA GLN A 14 -15.21 15.17 -14.19
C GLN A 14 -13.92 15.64 -13.52
N ASP A 15 -14.00 16.24 -12.33
CA ASP A 15 -12.84 16.67 -11.56
C ASP A 15 -11.99 15.47 -11.12
N GLU A 16 -12.62 14.38 -10.70
CA GLU A 16 -11.91 13.14 -10.37
C GLU A 16 -11.20 12.53 -11.57
N ARG A 17 -11.88 12.42 -12.72
CA ARG A 17 -11.27 11.94 -13.97
C ARG A 17 -10.07 12.80 -14.38
N ARG A 18 -10.18 14.13 -14.23
CA ARG A 18 -9.09 15.06 -14.53
C ARG A 18 -7.91 14.87 -13.58
N ARG A 19 -8.17 14.68 -12.29
CA ARG A 19 -7.13 14.41 -11.28
C ARG A 19 -6.38 13.13 -11.59
N ILE A 20 -7.10 12.06 -11.94
CA ILE A 20 -6.50 10.77 -12.34
C ILE A 20 -5.65 10.94 -13.61
N ALA A 21 -6.15 11.63 -14.63
CA ALA A 21 -5.42 11.85 -15.87
C ALA A 21 -4.12 12.63 -15.64
N LEU A 22 -4.15 13.68 -14.81
CA LEU A 22 -2.96 14.43 -14.44
C LEU A 22 -1.97 13.58 -13.66
N PHE A 23 -2.43 12.83 -12.68
CA PHE A 23 -1.57 11.92 -11.90
C PHE A 23 -0.87 10.89 -12.81
N LEU A 24 -1.62 10.26 -13.73
CA LEU A 24 -1.04 9.28 -14.66
C LEU A 24 -0.01 9.92 -15.59
N HIS A 25 -0.31 11.12 -16.09
CA HIS A 25 0.58 11.82 -17.02
C HIS A 25 1.87 12.31 -16.37
N ASP A 26 1.77 12.95 -15.20
CA ASP A 26 2.90 13.63 -14.55
C ASP A 26 3.78 12.69 -13.71
N GLY A 27 3.28 11.52 -13.36
CA GLY A 27 4.00 10.49 -12.61
C GLY A 27 4.37 9.28 -13.47
N PRO A 28 3.49 8.25 -13.53
CA PRO A 28 3.84 6.96 -14.12
C PRO A 28 4.27 7.04 -15.59
N VAL A 29 3.59 7.84 -16.43
CA VAL A 29 3.93 7.95 -17.86
C VAL A 29 5.30 8.58 -18.07
N GLN A 30 5.64 9.64 -17.31
CA GLN A 30 6.98 10.26 -17.38
C GLN A 30 8.05 9.32 -16.84
N ASN A 31 7.75 8.57 -15.77
CA ASN A 31 8.67 7.57 -15.23
C ASN A 31 8.97 6.46 -16.25
N LEU A 32 7.94 5.94 -16.95
CA LEU A 32 8.12 4.93 -18.00
C LEU A 32 8.93 5.47 -19.18
N ALA A 33 8.71 6.73 -19.60
CA ALA A 33 9.51 7.38 -20.64
C ALA A 33 10.99 7.51 -20.19
N GLY A 34 11.24 7.89 -18.93
CA GLY A 34 12.57 7.92 -18.37
C GLY A 34 13.27 6.55 -18.32
N ILE A 35 12.52 5.49 -17.99
CA ILE A 35 13.02 4.10 -18.01
C ILE A 35 13.43 3.69 -19.42
N ALA A 36 12.61 4.03 -20.44
CA ALA A 36 12.95 3.74 -21.84
C ALA A 36 14.29 4.37 -22.23
N LEU A 37 14.54 5.65 -21.89
CA LEU A 37 15.81 6.32 -22.14
C LEU A 37 16.98 5.66 -21.38
N MET A 38 16.76 5.18 -20.16
CA MET A 38 17.78 4.44 -19.41
C MET A 38 18.11 3.10 -20.07
N LEU A 39 17.12 2.38 -20.60
CA LEU A 39 17.35 1.15 -21.34
C LEU A 39 18.14 1.39 -22.63
N ASP A 40 17.86 2.47 -23.38
CA ASP A 40 18.64 2.86 -24.55
C ASP A 40 20.09 3.19 -24.18
N ALA A 41 20.31 3.91 -23.07
CA ALA A 41 21.65 4.20 -22.56
C ALA A 41 22.43 2.92 -22.17
N ALA A 42 21.75 1.97 -21.52
CA ALA A 42 22.34 0.69 -21.18
C ALA A 42 22.74 -0.13 -22.41
N LEU A 43 21.86 -0.17 -23.44
CA LEU A 43 22.18 -0.82 -24.72
C LEU A 43 23.39 -0.18 -25.40
N HIS A 44 23.49 1.14 -25.38
CA HIS A 44 24.66 1.85 -25.92
C HIS A 44 25.95 1.52 -25.13
N ALA A 45 25.87 1.47 -23.80
CA ALA A 45 27.00 1.09 -22.96
C ALA A 45 27.49 -0.35 -23.23
N ILE A 46 26.56 -1.30 -23.41
CA ILE A 46 26.88 -2.68 -23.81
C ILE A 46 27.59 -2.70 -25.17
N THR A 47 27.07 -2.00 -26.18
CA THR A 47 27.67 -1.98 -27.54
C THR A 47 29.04 -1.34 -27.57
N THR A 48 29.33 -0.44 -26.63
CA THR A 48 30.64 0.24 -26.49
C THR A 48 31.56 -0.47 -25.50
N GLY A 49 31.20 -1.65 -24.97
CA GLY A 49 32.03 -2.46 -24.06
C GLY A 49 32.09 -1.95 -22.61
N LYS A 50 31.26 -0.98 -22.23
CA LYS A 50 31.18 -0.40 -20.89
C LYS A 50 30.19 -1.15 -20.01
N LEU A 51 30.53 -2.39 -19.62
CA LEU A 51 29.61 -3.30 -18.93
C LEU A 51 29.22 -2.84 -17.53
N ASP A 52 30.14 -2.22 -16.78
CA ASP A 52 29.87 -1.71 -15.43
C ASP A 52 28.87 -0.54 -15.50
N ASP A 53 29.05 0.41 -16.43
CA ASP A 53 28.11 1.52 -16.67
C ASP A 53 26.71 0.96 -17.05
N ALA A 54 26.67 -0.08 -17.88
CA ALA A 54 25.41 -0.71 -18.28
C ALA A 54 24.68 -1.35 -17.08
N GLN A 55 25.42 -2.01 -16.20
CA GLN A 55 24.87 -2.65 -15.01
C GLN A 55 24.26 -1.63 -14.05
N ASP A 56 24.94 -0.51 -13.81
CA ASP A 56 24.47 0.57 -12.94
C ASP A 56 23.18 1.21 -13.49
N VAL A 57 23.16 1.48 -14.82
CA VAL A 57 21.96 2.04 -15.47
C VAL A 57 20.79 1.07 -15.41
N LEU A 58 21.01 -0.23 -15.66
CA LEU A 58 19.96 -1.26 -15.57
C LEU A 58 19.40 -1.41 -14.15
N SER A 59 20.28 -1.39 -13.14
CA SER A 59 19.87 -1.42 -11.74
C SER A 59 18.97 -0.23 -11.40
N SER A 60 19.38 0.97 -11.80
CA SER A 60 18.61 2.20 -11.59
C SER A 60 17.26 2.18 -12.34
N ALA A 61 17.24 1.67 -13.58
CA ALA A 61 16.00 1.51 -14.36
C ALA A 61 15.03 0.53 -13.68
N LEU A 62 15.54 -0.58 -13.16
CA LEU A 62 14.76 -1.58 -12.45
C LEU A 62 14.12 -1.02 -11.17
N ASP A 63 14.88 -0.25 -10.39
CA ASP A 63 14.37 0.37 -9.17
C ASP A 63 13.27 1.41 -9.48
N ARG A 64 13.47 2.21 -10.54
CA ARG A 64 12.46 3.16 -11.01
C ARG A 64 11.21 2.46 -11.53
N GLN A 65 11.35 1.36 -12.25
CA GLN A 65 10.22 0.55 -12.71
C GLN A 65 9.41 -0.01 -11.54
N ARG A 66 10.09 -0.56 -10.52
CA ARG A 66 9.44 -1.07 -9.30
C ARG A 66 8.68 0.02 -8.56
N ALA A 67 9.24 1.23 -8.46
CA ALA A 67 8.55 2.38 -7.87
C ALA A 67 7.29 2.76 -8.65
N THR A 68 7.39 2.86 -9.99
CA THR A 68 6.25 3.19 -10.86
C THR A 68 5.13 2.15 -10.78
N ILE A 69 5.48 0.85 -10.68
CA ILE A 69 4.48 -0.22 -10.49
C ILE A 69 3.75 -0.03 -9.15
N ARG A 70 4.46 0.34 -8.08
CA ARG A 70 3.82 0.61 -6.78
C ARG A 70 2.85 1.79 -6.88
N GLU A 71 3.27 2.91 -7.47
CA GLU A 71 2.42 4.09 -7.67
C GLU A 71 1.14 3.77 -8.46
N LEU A 72 1.25 2.99 -9.55
CA LEU A 72 0.09 2.56 -10.35
C LEU A 72 -0.85 1.64 -9.56
N ARG A 73 -0.30 0.73 -8.76
CA ARG A 73 -1.10 -0.14 -7.88
C ARG A 73 -1.83 0.68 -6.82
N ASP A 74 -1.17 1.68 -6.24
CA ASP A 74 -1.77 2.56 -5.24
C ASP A 74 -2.93 3.36 -5.82
N LEU A 75 -2.76 3.89 -7.03
CA LEU A 75 -3.84 4.56 -7.76
C LEU A 75 -5.00 3.61 -8.06
N SER A 76 -4.72 2.44 -8.64
CA SER A 76 -5.74 1.44 -8.96
C SER A 76 -6.56 1.07 -7.73
N PHE A 77 -5.90 0.95 -6.59
CA PHE A 77 -6.53 0.63 -5.31
C PHE A 77 -7.36 1.78 -4.73
N ALA A 78 -6.91 3.03 -4.96
CA ALA A 78 -7.64 4.23 -4.54
C ALA A 78 -8.90 4.47 -5.38
N LEU A 79 -8.87 4.04 -6.65
CA LEU A 79 -9.98 4.22 -7.59
C LEU A 79 -11.07 3.16 -7.44
N GLU A 80 -10.71 1.91 -7.29
CA GLU A 80 -11.64 0.81 -7.06
C GLU A 80 -10.84 -0.42 -6.59
N PRO A 81 -11.00 -0.84 -5.35
CA PRO A 81 -10.40 -2.09 -4.89
C PRO A 81 -11.19 -3.28 -5.46
N VAL A 82 -11.07 -3.52 -6.77
CA VAL A 82 -11.79 -4.57 -7.51
C VAL A 82 -11.63 -5.92 -6.81
N VAL A 83 -10.43 -6.21 -6.32
CA VAL A 83 -10.15 -7.45 -5.59
C VAL A 83 -10.93 -7.54 -4.27
N LEU A 84 -11.05 -6.43 -3.54
CA LEU A 84 -11.85 -6.37 -2.31
C LEU A 84 -13.35 -6.53 -2.59
N ARG A 85 -13.83 -5.90 -3.67
CA ARG A 85 -15.24 -5.97 -4.05
C ARG A 85 -15.62 -7.35 -4.57
N ASP A 86 -14.79 -7.95 -5.41
CA ASP A 86 -15.11 -9.21 -6.10
C ASP A 86 -14.83 -10.45 -5.25
N GLN A 87 -13.82 -10.42 -4.39
CA GLN A 87 -13.37 -11.57 -3.60
C GLN A 87 -13.56 -11.39 -2.09
N GLY A 88 -13.75 -10.14 -1.61
CA GLY A 88 -13.79 -9.81 -0.20
C GLY A 88 -12.41 -9.57 0.43
N PHE A 89 -12.41 -9.07 1.66
CA PHE A 89 -11.20 -8.58 2.34
C PHE A 89 -10.17 -9.70 2.65
N GLU A 90 -10.62 -10.80 3.23
CA GLU A 90 -9.72 -11.89 3.65
C GLU A 90 -9.02 -12.53 2.44
N PRO A 91 -9.71 -12.93 1.34
CA PRO A 91 -9.06 -13.45 0.15
C PRO A 91 -8.07 -12.47 -0.48
N ALA A 92 -8.45 -11.18 -0.59
CA ALA A 92 -7.57 -10.15 -1.14
C ALA A 92 -6.29 -9.97 -0.32
N LEU A 93 -6.41 -9.99 1.01
CA LEU A 93 -5.24 -9.87 1.89
C LEU A 93 -4.38 -11.13 1.86
N ARG A 94 -4.97 -12.31 1.70
CA ARG A 94 -4.25 -13.58 1.53
C ARG A 94 -3.44 -13.59 0.25
N GLU A 95 -4.02 -13.17 -0.87
CA GLU A 95 -3.32 -13.03 -2.16
C GLU A 95 -2.14 -12.05 -2.06
N LEU A 96 -2.34 -10.90 -1.41
CA LEU A 96 -1.28 -9.93 -1.14
C LEU A 96 -0.14 -10.57 -0.32
N ALA A 97 -0.47 -11.26 0.76
CA ALA A 97 0.50 -11.92 1.63
C ALA A 97 1.29 -13.02 0.89
N ASP A 98 0.63 -13.83 0.08
CA ASP A 98 1.25 -14.88 -0.72
C ASP A 98 2.20 -14.28 -1.78
N GLN A 99 1.79 -13.20 -2.46
CA GLN A 99 2.61 -12.50 -3.44
C GLN A 99 3.87 -11.90 -2.80
N ILE A 100 3.70 -11.18 -1.69
CA ILE A 100 4.81 -10.54 -0.97
C ILE A 100 5.72 -11.60 -0.36
N GLY A 101 5.15 -12.61 0.28
CA GLY A 101 5.88 -13.71 0.91
C GLY A 101 6.76 -14.46 -0.08
N THR A 102 6.20 -14.83 -1.23
CA THR A 102 6.94 -15.53 -2.30
C THR A 102 8.04 -14.66 -2.89
N SER A 103 7.74 -13.39 -3.20
CA SER A 103 8.69 -12.48 -3.86
C SER A 103 9.88 -12.12 -2.98
N ASN A 104 9.69 -12.06 -1.66
CA ASN A 104 10.71 -11.65 -0.69
C ASN A 104 11.25 -12.79 0.17
N ARG A 105 10.71 -14.02 0.03
CA ARG A 105 11.05 -15.21 0.83
C ARG A 105 10.82 -15.00 2.33
N ILE A 106 9.71 -14.35 2.68
CA ILE A 106 9.28 -14.09 4.05
C ILE A 106 8.01 -14.87 4.36
N ARG A 107 7.81 -15.19 5.64
CA ARG A 107 6.58 -15.81 6.11
C ARG A 107 5.62 -14.72 6.59
N ILE A 108 4.40 -14.72 6.06
CA ILE A 108 3.32 -13.82 6.50
C ILE A 108 2.19 -14.65 7.08
N ASP A 109 1.94 -14.51 8.38
CA ASP A 109 0.85 -15.20 9.08
C ASP A 109 -0.35 -14.26 9.19
N LEU A 110 -1.54 -14.72 8.77
CA LEU A 110 -2.78 -13.94 8.76
C LEU A 110 -3.82 -14.56 9.72
N ASP A 111 -4.33 -13.77 10.65
CA ASP A 111 -5.52 -14.05 11.46
C ASP A 111 -6.45 -12.84 11.40
N VAL A 112 -7.27 -12.78 10.37
CA VAL A 112 -8.08 -11.61 10.00
C VAL A 112 -9.58 -11.91 9.94
N ALA A 113 -10.04 -12.99 10.55
CA ALA A 113 -11.45 -13.38 10.54
C ALA A 113 -12.38 -12.28 11.11
N ALA A 114 -11.91 -11.46 12.05
CA ALA A 114 -12.67 -10.34 12.60
C ALA A 114 -12.93 -9.20 11.59
N ALA A 115 -12.23 -9.18 10.45
CA ALA A 115 -12.41 -8.17 9.40
C ALA A 115 -13.82 -8.10 8.82
N VAL A 116 -14.59 -9.20 8.92
CA VAL A 116 -16.00 -9.24 8.49
C VAL A 116 -16.88 -8.19 9.20
N GLN A 117 -16.43 -7.69 10.36
CA GLN A 117 -17.14 -6.66 11.12
C GLN A 117 -16.87 -5.25 10.58
N ALA A 118 -15.82 -5.05 9.78
CA ALA A 118 -15.49 -3.76 9.21
C ALA A 118 -16.40 -3.42 8.04
N GLY A 119 -16.89 -2.18 7.99
CA GLY A 119 -17.58 -1.67 6.80
C GLY A 119 -16.62 -1.57 5.60
N GLU A 120 -17.18 -1.49 4.40
CA GLU A 120 -16.41 -1.53 3.13
C GLU A 120 -15.29 -0.47 3.09
N ALA A 121 -15.60 0.78 3.45
CA ALA A 121 -14.60 1.86 3.50
C ALA A 121 -13.47 1.58 4.50
N ALA A 122 -13.78 0.97 5.65
CA ALA A 122 -12.79 0.57 6.64
C ALA A 122 -11.93 -0.59 6.13
N GLN A 123 -12.51 -1.56 5.42
CA GLN A 123 -11.76 -2.66 4.81
C GLN A 123 -10.77 -2.16 3.77
N VAL A 124 -11.17 -1.21 2.89
CA VAL A 124 -10.28 -0.56 1.90
C VAL A 124 -9.10 0.13 2.58
N ALA A 125 -9.39 0.91 3.61
CA ALA A 125 -8.35 1.64 4.33
C ALA A 125 -7.41 0.69 5.09
N LEU A 126 -7.93 -0.34 5.77
CA LEU A 126 -7.14 -1.35 6.48
C LEU A 126 -6.25 -2.15 5.52
N TYR A 127 -6.76 -2.54 4.37
CA TYR A 127 -5.96 -3.21 3.36
C TYR A 127 -4.77 -2.33 2.93
N THR A 128 -5.01 -1.04 2.65
CA THR A 128 -3.95 -0.11 2.25
C THR A 128 -2.93 0.10 3.37
N ILE A 129 -3.38 0.21 4.62
CA ILE A 129 -2.52 0.33 5.80
C ILE A 129 -1.64 -0.91 5.97
N ILE A 130 -2.24 -2.11 5.90
CA ILE A 130 -1.50 -3.37 6.03
C ILE A 130 -0.46 -3.49 4.93
N ARG A 131 -0.81 -3.19 3.67
CA ARG A 131 0.12 -3.21 2.54
C ARG A 131 1.30 -2.27 2.76
N GLU A 132 1.04 -1.03 3.17
CA GLU A 132 2.08 -0.05 3.45
C GLU A 132 3.02 -0.52 4.58
N LEU A 133 2.48 -1.13 5.64
CA LEU A 133 3.27 -1.68 6.73
C LEU A 133 4.14 -2.86 6.28
N LEU A 134 3.62 -3.75 5.42
CA LEU A 134 4.39 -4.84 4.81
C LEU A 134 5.54 -4.29 3.94
N ASP A 135 5.26 -3.30 3.09
CA ASP A 135 6.26 -2.65 2.25
C ASP A 135 7.33 -1.94 3.08
N GLN A 136 6.94 -1.30 4.19
CA GLN A 136 7.89 -0.66 5.10
C GLN A 136 8.80 -1.69 5.79
N ALA A 137 8.26 -2.81 6.26
CA ALA A 137 9.04 -3.89 6.86
C ALA A 137 10.11 -4.40 5.88
N ILE A 138 9.75 -4.66 4.62
CA ILE A 138 10.67 -5.13 3.58
C ILE A 138 11.78 -4.11 3.28
N ARG A 139 11.45 -2.82 3.25
CA ARG A 139 12.43 -1.74 2.98
C ARG A 139 13.44 -1.53 4.12
N ARG A 140 13.11 -1.88 5.35
CA ARG A 140 14.04 -1.81 6.49
C ARG A 140 15.10 -2.91 6.49
N GLY A 141 14.84 -4.00 5.79
CA GLY A 141 15.59 -5.22 5.70
C GLY A 141 14.58 -6.37 5.79
N PRO A 142 14.54 -7.28 4.80
CA PRO A 142 13.46 -8.25 4.72
C PRO A 142 13.34 -9.03 6.04
N PRO A 143 12.16 -8.98 6.70
CA PRO A 143 11.92 -9.76 7.91
C PRO A 143 11.93 -11.25 7.58
N GLN A 144 12.11 -12.11 8.59
CA GLN A 144 11.84 -13.54 8.44
C GLN A 144 10.35 -13.82 8.56
N ARG A 145 9.68 -13.05 9.41
CA ARG A 145 8.26 -13.24 9.72
C ARG A 145 7.52 -11.93 9.91
N VAL A 146 6.31 -11.87 9.34
CA VAL A 146 5.32 -10.84 9.65
C VAL A 146 4.04 -11.50 10.12
N ALA A 147 3.38 -10.94 11.12
CA ALA A 147 2.07 -11.39 11.57
C ALA A 147 1.06 -10.23 11.46
N VAL A 148 -0.09 -10.52 10.86
CA VAL A 148 -1.24 -9.62 10.79
C VAL A 148 -2.39 -10.26 11.53
N THR A 149 -2.87 -9.61 12.58
CA THR A 149 -4.01 -10.10 13.37
C THR A 149 -5.08 -9.04 13.49
N MET A 150 -6.35 -9.45 13.44
CA MET A 150 -7.50 -8.58 13.64
C MET A 150 -8.40 -9.17 14.72
N LYS A 151 -8.85 -8.32 15.65
CA LYS A 151 -9.69 -8.72 16.77
C LYS A 151 -10.80 -7.71 16.99
N ALA A 152 -12.01 -8.20 17.31
CA ALA A 152 -13.06 -7.33 17.82
C ALA A 152 -12.69 -6.81 19.20
N THR A 153 -12.91 -5.53 19.45
CA THR A 153 -12.76 -4.94 20.77
C THR A 153 -14.04 -5.10 21.60
N ALA A 154 -13.91 -5.01 22.92
CA ALA A 154 -15.06 -5.23 23.83
C ALA A 154 -16.20 -4.22 23.63
N ASP A 155 -15.91 -3.04 23.11
CA ASP A 155 -16.85 -1.98 22.77
C ASP A 155 -17.45 -2.12 21.35
N GLY A 156 -17.07 -3.19 20.62
CA GLY A 156 -17.57 -3.46 19.26
C GLY A 156 -16.78 -2.78 18.15
N GLY A 157 -15.62 -2.23 18.44
CA GLY A 157 -14.65 -1.75 17.47
C GLY A 157 -13.78 -2.87 16.92
N LEU A 158 -12.73 -2.52 16.18
CA LEU A 158 -11.80 -3.45 15.56
C LEU A 158 -10.36 -3.03 15.83
N GLU A 159 -9.57 -3.96 16.37
CA GLU A 159 -8.13 -3.82 16.53
C GLU A 159 -7.41 -4.60 15.43
N THR A 160 -6.54 -3.95 14.69
CA THR A 160 -5.65 -4.54 13.70
C THR A 160 -4.21 -4.38 14.15
N CYS A 161 -3.48 -5.48 14.29
CA CYS A 161 -2.08 -5.47 14.67
C CYS A 161 -1.23 -6.06 13.55
N VAL A 162 -0.20 -5.32 13.14
CA VAL A 162 0.86 -5.78 12.23
C VAL A 162 2.16 -5.77 13.01
N SER A 163 2.85 -6.90 13.06
CA SER A 163 4.14 -7.03 13.71
C SER A 163 5.14 -7.73 12.79
N ASP A 164 6.35 -7.24 12.75
CA ASP A 164 7.46 -7.78 11.97
C ASP A 164 8.72 -7.90 12.82
N ASP A 165 9.65 -8.75 12.41
CA ASP A 165 10.98 -8.95 12.99
C ASP A 165 12.10 -8.28 12.16
N ALA A 166 11.75 -7.31 11.31
CA ALA A 166 12.72 -6.48 10.59
C ALA A 166 13.47 -5.54 11.53
N GLU A 167 14.51 -4.88 11.01
CA GLU A 167 15.19 -3.84 11.77
C GLU A 167 14.20 -2.77 12.27
N PRO A 168 14.35 -2.29 13.53
CA PRO A 168 13.41 -1.34 14.12
C PRO A 168 13.27 -0.05 13.31
N GLU A 169 12.02 0.41 13.08
CA GLU A 169 11.77 1.68 12.40
C GLU A 169 12.03 2.87 13.34
N ARG A 170 13.10 3.58 13.10
CA ARG A 170 13.50 4.75 13.91
C ARG A 170 13.01 6.08 13.35
N ARG A 171 12.43 6.11 12.14
CA ARG A 171 11.94 7.34 11.49
C ARG A 171 10.46 7.57 11.82
N ARG A 172 10.16 8.56 12.62
CA ARG A 172 8.77 8.91 12.97
C ARG A 172 7.90 9.20 11.74
N ARG A 173 8.46 9.84 10.72
CA ARG A 173 7.74 10.19 9.47
C ARG A 173 7.24 8.99 8.67
N SER A 174 7.77 7.81 8.89
CA SER A 174 7.32 6.59 8.18
C SER A 174 5.86 6.24 8.46
N PHE A 175 5.31 6.69 9.59
CA PHE A 175 3.94 6.39 9.99
C PHE A 175 2.95 7.57 9.83
N GLU A 176 3.41 8.77 9.41
CA GLU A 176 2.55 9.95 9.29
C GLU A 176 1.38 9.74 8.32
N ALA A 177 1.63 9.16 7.15
CA ALA A 177 0.58 8.90 6.17
C ALA A 177 -0.43 7.83 6.64
N ILE A 178 0.03 6.86 7.42
CA ILE A 178 -0.83 5.84 8.03
C ILE A 178 -1.67 6.48 9.13
N ASP A 179 -1.07 7.31 9.98
CA ASP A 179 -1.77 8.03 11.06
C ASP A 179 -2.88 8.94 10.51
N GLU A 180 -2.60 9.69 9.44
CA GLU A 180 -3.62 10.51 8.78
C GLU A 180 -4.79 9.67 8.27
N ARG A 181 -4.53 8.53 7.64
CA ARG A 181 -5.57 7.62 7.15
C ARG A 181 -6.39 6.99 8.28
N VAL A 182 -5.74 6.62 9.38
CA VAL A 182 -6.40 6.10 10.57
C VAL A 182 -7.29 7.17 11.21
N LYS A 183 -6.83 8.42 11.27
CA LYS A 183 -7.62 9.56 11.76
C LYS A 183 -8.85 9.86 10.89
N GLN A 184 -8.77 9.68 9.57
CA GLN A 184 -9.95 9.81 8.69
C GLN A 184 -11.05 8.79 9.04
N LEU A 185 -10.69 7.63 9.58
CA LEU A 185 -11.60 6.63 10.11
C LEU A 185 -11.92 6.84 11.59
N HIS A 186 -11.51 7.97 12.17
CA HIS A 186 -11.63 8.30 13.60
C HIS A 186 -10.99 7.23 14.52
N GLY A 187 -10.02 6.49 13.99
CA GLY A 187 -9.26 5.49 14.71
C GLY A 187 -8.04 6.07 15.43
N THR A 188 -7.33 5.18 16.09
CA THR A 188 -6.04 5.48 16.74
C THR A 188 -4.96 4.52 16.26
N ILE A 189 -3.72 5.00 16.23
CA ILE A 189 -2.55 4.18 15.91
C ILE A 189 -1.57 4.21 17.09
N THR A 190 -1.04 3.04 17.42
CA THR A 190 0.06 2.89 18.39
C THR A 190 1.20 2.15 17.70
N VAL A 191 2.40 2.68 17.83
CA VAL A 191 3.62 2.09 17.25
C VAL A 191 4.57 1.79 18.38
N ASP A 192 4.91 0.52 18.52
CA ASP A 192 5.91 0.01 19.45
C ASP A 192 7.13 -0.49 18.65
N VAL A 193 8.30 0.05 18.96
CA VAL A 193 9.55 -0.23 18.26
C VAL A 193 10.56 -0.73 19.29
N GLY A 194 10.91 -2.00 19.21
CA GLY A 194 11.86 -2.67 20.10
C GLY A 194 12.93 -3.43 19.33
N ASP A 195 13.85 -4.05 20.06
CA ASP A 195 14.93 -4.85 19.48
C ASP A 195 14.40 -6.10 18.72
N ALA A 196 13.17 -6.50 18.99
CA ALA A 196 12.51 -7.64 18.34
C ALA A 196 11.80 -7.27 17.04
N GLY A 197 11.83 -5.99 16.62
CA GLY A 197 11.18 -5.49 15.42
C GLY A 197 10.18 -4.36 15.69
N THR A 198 9.19 -4.23 14.81
CA THR A 198 8.17 -3.18 14.89
C THR A 198 6.78 -3.81 15.05
N ARG A 199 5.99 -3.24 15.94
CA ARG A 199 4.58 -3.58 16.15
C ARG A 199 3.72 -2.34 15.98
N VAL A 200 2.77 -2.41 15.07
CA VAL A 200 1.80 -1.33 14.82
C VAL A 200 0.41 -1.85 15.12
N VAL A 201 -0.31 -1.11 15.97
CA VAL A 201 -1.69 -1.42 16.33
C VAL A 201 -2.58 -0.27 15.88
N VAL A 202 -3.58 -0.57 15.07
CA VAL A 202 -4.62 0.34 14.60
C VAL A 202 -5.93 -0.08 15.24
N THR A 203 -6.59 0.84 15.94
CA THR A 203 -7.90 0.61 16.56
C THR A 203 -8.94 1.49 15.90
N LEU A 204 -9.99 0.87 15.37
CA LEU A 204 -11.15 1.54 14.79
C LEU A 204 -12.34 1.47 15.74
N PRO A 205 -13.12 2.57 15.87
CA PRO A 205 -14.27 2.62 16.75
C PRO A 205 -15.47 1.85 16.16
N PRO A 206 -16.50 1.52 16.99
CA PRO A 206 -17.65 0.69 16.59
C PRO A 206 -18.44 1.18 15.38
N TYR A 207 -18.49 2.50 15.16
CA TYR A 207 -19.22 3.05 14.00
C TYR A 207 -18.47 2.88 12.68
N ALA A 208 -17.16 2.73 12.70
CA ALA A 208 -16.38 2.37 11.52
C ALA A 208 -16.55 0.90 11.13
N THR A 209 -17.08 0.07 12.04
CA THR A 209 -17.34 -1.35 11.84
C THR A 209 -18.81 -1.63 11.41
N ARG A 210 -19.67 -0.62 11.40
CA ARG A 210 -21.07 -0.80 10.94
C ARG A 210 -21.13 -0.81 9.42
N ARG A 211 -21.79 -1.85 8.89
CA ARG A 211 -22.15 -1.97 7.47
C ARG A 211 -23.20 -0.94 7.09
#